data_ec8409c29aa23d74b2e7c603d0ebf1de
#
_entry.id   ec8409c29aa23d74b2e7c603d0ebf1de
#
_cell.length_a   1.000
_cell.length_b   1.000
_cell.length_c   1.000
_cell.angle_alpha   90.00
_cell.angle_beta   90.00
_cell.angle_gamma   90.00
#
_symmetry.space_group_name_H-M   'P 1'
#
loop_
_entity.id
_entity.type
_entity.pdbx_description
1 polymer ?
#
loop_
_entity_poly.entity_id
_entity_poly.type
_entity_poly.pdbx_seq_one_letter_code
_entity_poly.pdbx_strand_id
1 'polypeptide(L)'
;MAEEENWVLDPSAKTNPAHGCVPYDRPLGELLECGVILIDKPPGPTSHQLTAWARNLLGIARIGHGGTLDPFATGLLTLLCGRATRLTAVLLQKPKRYIAVLRFKDEVDKDRLSGLLDSLTGETYNVPPKESAVKVQVRTRVIRLAQL
;
A
#
# COMPACT_ATOMS: atom_id res chain seq x y z
N MET A 1 -14.21 -18.59 -1.18
CA MET A 1 -13.98 -17.67 -2.31
C MET A 1 -15.30 -16.99 -2.55
N ALA A 2 -15.38 -15.66 -2.41
CA ALA A 2 -16.59 -14.94 -2.76
C ALA A 2 -16.73 -15.02 -4.29
N GLU A 3 -17.88 -15.44 -4.77
CA GLU A 3 -18.22 -15.35 -6.19
C GLU A 3 -18.10 -13.88 -6.59
N GLU A 4 -17.29 -13.59 -7.62
CA GLU A 4 -17.26 -12.27 -8.22
C GLU A 4 -18.61 -12.06 -8.91
N GLU A 5 -19.47 -11.23 -8.31
CA GLU A 5 -20.69 -10.76 -8.98
C GLU A 5 -20.28 -9.87 -10.16
N ASN A 6 -20.35 -10.41 -11.35
CA ASN A 6 -20.17 -9.64 -12.57
C ASN A 6 -21.44 -8.82 -12.84
N TRP A 7 -21.35 -7.52 -12.68
CA TRP A 7 -22.43 -6.60 -13.00
C TRP A 7 -22.43 -6.30 -14.50
N VAL A 8 -23.39 -6.87 -15.21
CA VAL A 8 -23.58 -6.66 -16.66
C VAL A 8 -24.82 -5.80 -16.85
N LEU A 9 -24.62 -4.54 -17.26
CA LEU A 9 -25.72 -3.60 -17.53
C LEU A 9 -26.48 -3.95 -18.81
N ASP A 10 -25.77 -4.39 -19.84
CA ASP A 10 -26.34 -4.80 -21.13
C ASP A 10 -25.54 -5.99 -21.68
N PRO A 11 -26.11 -7.20 -21.62
CA PRO A 11 -25.44 -8.40 -22.13
C PRO A 11 -25.24 -8.40 -23.66
N SER A 12 -25.97 -7.56 -24.39
CA SER A 12 -25.87 -7.42 -25.85
C SER A 12 -24.85 -6.38 -26.29
N ALA A 13 -24.34 -5.55 -25.35
CA ALA A 13 -23.39 -4.49 -25.66
C ALA A 13 -22.08 -5.07 -26.21
N LYS A 14 -21.65 -4.52 -27.32
CA LYS A 14 -20.34 -4.84 -27.94
C LYS A 14 -19.35 -3.73 -27.67
N THR A 15 -18.10 -4.10 -27.41
CA THR A 15 -17.01 -3.13 -27.31
C THR A 15 -16.79 -2.47 -28.67
N ASN A 16 -16.56 -1.15 -28.67
CA ASN A 16 -16.18 -0.43 -29.87
C ASN A 16 -14.66 -0.56 -30.08
N PRO A 17 -14.20 -1.24 -31.16
CA PRO A 17 -12.76 -1.45 -31.40
C PRO A 17 -11.99 -0.16 -31.68
N ALA A 18 -12.68 0.95 -31.97
CA ALA A 18 -12.05 2.25 -32.13
C ALA A 18 -11.67 2.95 -30.81
N HIS A 19 -12.08 2.39 -29.69
CA HIS A 19 -11.80 2.96 -28.35
C HIS A 19 -11.13 1.93 -27.44
N GLY A 20 -10.14 2.40 -26.70
CA GLY A 20 -9.37 1.57 -25.79
C GLY A 20 -8.25 0.80 -26.48
N CYS A 21 -7.50 0.08 -25.68
CA CYS A 21 -6.43 -0.82 -26.12
C CYS A 21 -6.25 -1.93 -25.11
N VAL A 22 -5.56 -2.99 -25.51
CA VAL A 22 -5.11 -4.02 -24.58
C VAL A 22 -4.24 -3.37 -23.50
N PRO A 23 -4.47 -3.60 -22.19
CA PRO A 23 -3.76 -2.93 -21.12
C PRO A 23 -2.22 -3.01 -21.21
N TYR A 24 -1.70 -4.13 -21.69
CA TYR A 24 -0.26 -4.37 -21.83
C TYR A 24 0.38 -3.71 -23.09
N ASP A 25 -0.44 -3.28 -24.04
CA ASP A 25 0.00 -2.63 -25.27
C ASP A 25 -0.06 -1.10 -25.20
N ARG A 26 -0.37 -0.56 -24.04
CA ARG A 26 -0.43 0.89 -23.84
C ARG A 26 0.94 1.53 -23.99
N PRO A 27 1.04 2.63 -24.73
CA PRO A 27 2.26 3.44 -24.76
C PRO A 27 2.65 3.90 -23.35
N LEU A 28 3.95 3.95 -23.08
CA LEU A 28 4.47 4.34 -21.76
C LEU A 28 3.92 5.71 -21.29
N GLY A 29 3.77 6.67 -22.22
CA GLY A 29 3.19 7.98 -21.90
C GLY A 29 1.78 7.89 -21.29
N GLU A 30 0.90 7.06 -21.89
CA GLU A 30 -0.45 6.85 -21.38
C GLU A 30 -0.46 6.14 -20.02
N LEU A 31 0.46 5.17 -19.82
CA LEU A 31 0.63 4.50 -18.54
C LEU A 31 1.05 5.49 -17.44
N LEU A 32 1.91 6.44 -17.76
CA LEU A 32 2.38 7.45 -16.82
C LEU A 32 1.33 8.55 -16.53
N GLU A 33 0.39 8.78 -17.45
CA GLU A 33 -0.73 9.70 -17.21
C GLU A 33 -1.76 9.16 -16.20
N CYS A 34 -1.93 7.83 -16.11
CA CYS A 34 -2.87 7.20 -15.19
C CYS A 34 -2.48 5.75 -14.91
N GLY A 35 -1.32 5.55 -14.32
CA GLY A 35 -0.76 4.22 -14.06
C GLY A 35 -0.42 3.98 -12.61
N VAL A 36 -0.12 2.73 -12.33
CA VAL A 36 0.32 2.24 -11.02
C VAL A 36 1.67 1.56 -11.19
N ILE A 37 2.62 1.90 -10.33
CA ILE A 37 3.93 1.27 -10.28
C ILE A 37 4.08 0.60 -8.91
N LEU A 38 4.46 -0.66 -8.94
CA LEU A 38 4.73 -1.44 -7.74
C LEU A 38 6.24 -1.47 -7.52
N ILE A 39 6.68 -0.98 -6.37
CA ILE A 39 8.11 -0.94 -6.00
C ILE A 39 8.32 -1.86 -4.80
N ASP A 40 9.34 -2.68 -4.84
CA ASP A 40 9.92 -3.30 -3.66
C ASP A 40 10.82 -2.27 -2.98
N LYS A 41 10.30 -1.64 -1.92
CA LYS A 41 11.02 -0.59 -1.21
C LYS A 41 12.21 -1.19 -0.44
N PRO A 42 13.45 -0.78 -0.72
CA PRO A 42 14.59 -1.18 0.08
C PRO A 42 14.59 -0.50 1.45
N PRO A 43 15.37 -1.01 2.43
CA PRO A 43 15.63 -0.30 3.67
C PRO A 43 16.44 0.98 3.40
N GLY A 44 16.26 2.00 4.21
CA GLY A 44 16.98 3.27 4.16
C GLY A 44 16.12 4.46 3.72
N PRO A 45 15.73 4.59 2.45
CA PRO A 45 14.96 5.76 2.01
C PRO A 45 13.53 5.76 2.57
N THR A 46 12.99 6.95 2.78
CA THR A 46 11.58 7.13 3.09
C THR A 46 10.70 6.89 1.85
N SER A 47 9.41 6.58 2.05
CA SER A 47 8.45 6.46 0.94
C SER A 47 8.36 7.75 0.12
N HIS A 48 8.48 8.91 0.76
CA HIS A 48 8.50 10.21 0.09
C HIS A 48 9.75 10.41 -0.79
N GLN A 49 10.93 10.01 -0.30
CA GLN A 49 12.18 10.09 -1.09
C GLN A 49 12.09 9.21 -2.33
N LEU A 50 11.63 7.95 -2.20
CA LEU A 50 11.44 7.06 -3.35
C LEU A 50 10.44 7.63 -4.35
N THR A 51 9.33 8.20 -3.86
CA THR A 51 8.33 8.86 -4.72
C THR A 51 8.97 10.03 -5.49
N ALA A 52 9.80 10.85 -4.82
CA ALA A 52 10.49 11.96 -5.46
C ALA A 52 11.52 11.48 -6.50
N TRP A 53 12.28 10.44 -6.20
CA TRP A 53 13.23 9.85 -7.15
C TRP A 53 12.52 9.27 -8.38
N ALA A 54 11.43 8.52 -8.16
CA ALA A 54 10.61 7.99 -9.26
C ALA A 54 10.03 9.11 -10.13
N ARG A 55 9.55 10.20 -9.53
CA ARG A 55 9.05 11.37 -10.26
C ARG A 55 10.13 11.97 -11.17
N ASN A 56 11.33 12.14 -10.64
CA ASN A 56 12.43 12.74 -11.40
C ASN A 56 12.92 11.80 -12.50
N LEU A 57 13.04 10.50 -12.22
CA LEU A 57 13.47 9.49 -13.19
C LEU A 57 12.50 9.35 -14.35
N LEU A 58 11.21 9.39 -14.07
CA LEU A 58 10.15 9.22 -15.09
C LEU A 58 9.80 10.53 -15.80
N GLY A 59 10.30 11.68 -15.33
CA GLY A 59 10.00 12.99 -15.91
C GLY A 59 8.52 13.40 -15.80
N ILE A 60 7.78 12.88 -14.80
CA ILE A 60 6.35 13.15 -14.65
C ILE A 60 6.09 14.20 -13.58
N ALA A 61 5.12 15.07 -13.84
CA ALA A 61 4.81 16.18 -12.93
C ALA A 61 4.12 15.69 -11.64
N ARG A 62 3.31 14.63 -11.72
CA ARG A 62 2.44 14.20 -10.62
C ARG A 62 2.60 12.71 -10.33
N ILE A 63 3.04 12.42 -9.10
CA ILE A 63 3.15 11.06 -8.57
C ILE A 63 2.85 11.09 -7.06
N GLY A 64 2.22 10.05 -6.56
CA GLY A 64 1.95 9.86 -5.13
C GLY A 64 2.18 8.41 -4.74
N HIS A 65 2.06 8.09 -3.45
CA HIS A 65 2.15 6.70 -2.97
C HIS A 65 0.91 6.29 -2.17
N GLY A 66 0.58 5.02 -2.23
CA GLY A 66 -0.61 4.41 -1.62
C GLY A 66 -0.46 4.04 -0.15
N GLY A 67 0.60 4.48 0.51
CA GLY A 67 0.85 4.23 1.94
C GLY A 67 2.28 4.58 2.30
N THR A 68 2.55 4.77 3.59
CA THR A 68 3.89 5.06 4.09
C THR A 68 4.46 3.81 4.74
N LEU A 69 5.67 3.44 4.34
CA LEU A 69 6.52 2.49 5.04
C LEU A 69 7.62 3.27 5.78
N ASP A 70 7.96 2.81 6.97
CA ASP A 70 9.07 3.37 7.72
C ASP A 70 10.40 3.19 6.98
N PRO A 71 11.43 4.01 7.24
CA PRO A 71 12.71 3.91 6.53
C PRO A 71 13.33 2.53 6.59
N PHE A 72 13.31 1.88 7.75
CA PHE A 72 13.86 0.53 7.94
C PHE A 72 12.99 -0.58 7.32
N ALA A 73 11.68 -0.32 7.12
CA ALA A 73 10.77 -1.31 6.57
C ALA A 73 10.99 -1.49 5.07
N THR A 74 10.84 -2.73 4.62
CA THR A 74 10.92 -3.15 3.22
C THR A 74 9.58 -3.64 2.71
N GLY A 75 9.46 -3.85 1.41
CA GLY A 75 8.30 -4.45 0.78
C GLY A 75 7.51 -3.51 -0.12
N LEU A 76 6.29 -3.88 -0.43
CA LEU A 76 5.48 -3.26 -1.47
C LEU A 76 5.13 -1.80 -1.17
N LEU A 77 5.67 -0.90 -1.98
CA LEU A 77 5.26 0.50 -2.07
C LEU A 77 4.57 0.74 -3.41
N THR A 78 3.28 1.08 -3.36
CA THR A 78 2.50 1.40 -4.55
C THR A 78 2.65 2.87 -4.89
N LEU A 79 3.15 3.18 -6.08
CA LEU A 79 3.16 4.53 -6.63
C LEU A 79 2.01 4.72 -7.61
N LEU A 80 1.46 5.92 -7.61
CA LEU A 80 0.32 6.32 -8.44
C LEU A 80 0.75 7.49 -9.32
N CYS A 81 0.68 7.31 -10.65
CA CYS A 81 1.10 8.29 -11.64
C CYS A 81 -0.08 9.13 -12.15
N GLY A 82 0.16 10.41 -12.38
CA GLY A 82 -0.80 11.30 -12.99
C GLY A 82 -2.17 11.28 -12.31
N ARG A 83 -3.22 10.98 -13.06
CA ARG A 83 -4.61 10.95 -12.59
C ARG A 83 -4.87 9.83 -11.57
N ALA A 84 -4.09 8.75 -11.58
CA ALA A 84 -4.22 7.66 -10.61
C ALA A 84 -3.96 8.12 -9.16
N THR A 85 -3.30 9.26 -8.92
CA THR A 85 -3.12 9.83 -7.58
C THR A 85 -4.44 10.08 -6.85
N ARG A 86 -5.57 10.18 -7.55
CA ARG A 86 -6.91 10.28 -6.95
C ARG A 86 -7.30 9.03 -6.17
N LEU A 87 -6.69 7.88 -6.48
CA LEU A 87 -6.94 6.61 -5.79
C LEU A 87 -6.19 6.49 -4.46
N THR A 88 -5.34 7.45 -4.09
CA THR A 88 -4.56 7.42 -2.86
C THR A 88 -5.43 7.15 -1.63
N ALA A 89 -6.56 7.88 -1.50
CA ALA A 89 -7.46 7.71 -0.36
C ALA A 89 -8.05 6.29 -0.26
N VAL A 90 -8.38 5.70 -1.40
CA VAL A 90 -8.91 4.33 -1.48
C VAL A 90 -7.84 3.32 -1.05
N LEU A 91 -6.60 3.47 -1.53
CA LEU A 91 -5.50 2.57 -1.16
C LEU A 91 -5.11 2.69 0.32
N LEU A 92 -5.17 3.90 0.88
CA LEU A 92 -4.88 4.12 2.30
C LEU A 92 -5.86 3.39 3.22
N GLN A 93 -7.10 3.20 2.79
CA GLN A 93 -8.14 2.49 3.55
C GLN A 93 -8.07 0.97 3.41
N LYS A 94 -7.34 0.45 2.42
CA LYS A 94 -7.21 -1.00 2.23
C LYS A 94 -6.38 -1.64 3.35
N PRO A 95 -6.71 -2.88 3.74
CA PRO A 95 -5.92 -3.61 4.73
C PRO A 95 -4.48 -3.83 4.24
N LYS A 96 -3.54 -3.84 5.18
CA LYS A 96 -2.12 -4.13 4.94
C LYS A 96 -1.73 -5.37 5.72
N ARG A 97 -0.81 -6.15 5.15
CA ARG A 97 -0.20 -7.30 5.83
C ARG A 97 1.30 -7.02 5.98
N TYR A 98 1.81 -7.30 7.16
CA TYR A 98 3.22 -7.15 7.50
C TYR A 98 3.76 -8.47 8.04
N ILE A 99 5.02 -8.74 7.74
CA ILE A 99 5.80 -9.78 8.39
C ILE A 99 6.83 -9.04 9.24
N ALA A 100 6.91 -9.38 10.52
CA ALA A 100 7.86 -8.78 11.44
C ALA A 100 8.71 -9.88 12.09
N VAL A 101 10.00 -9.60 12.26
CA VAL A 101 10.91 -10.45 13.03
C VAL A 101 11.19 -9.76 14.36
N LEU A 102 10.82 -10.42 15.44
CA LEU A 102 11.06 -9.95 16.80
C LEU A 102 12.30 -10.66 17.35
N ARG A 103 13.26 -9.88 17.82
CA ARG A 103 14.46 -10.40 18.51
C ARG A 103 14.35 -10.08 19.99
N PHE A 104 14.35 -11.12 20.80
CA PHE A 104 14.35 -11.02 22.26
C PHE A 104 15.76 -11.19 22.81
N LYS A 105 16.03 -10.64 23.99
CA LYS A 105 17.30 -10.83 24.69
C LYS A 105 17.35 -12.18 25.39
N ASP A 106 16.21 -12.59 25.93
CA ASP A 106 16.07 -13.81 26.71
C ASP A 106 15.09 -14.75 26.00
N GLU A 107 15.05 -15.99 26.44
CA GLU A 107 14.10 -17.00 25.94
C GLU A 107 12.67 -16.57 26.26
N VAL A 108 11.78 -16.69 25.28
CA VAL A 108 10.38 -16.28 25.40
C VAL A 108 9.48 -17.50 25.24
N ASP A 109 8.58 -17.66 26.18
CA ASP A 109 7.50 -18.66 26.12
C ASP A 109 6.54 -18.33 24.97
N LYS A 110 6.33 -19.31 24.08
CA LYS A 110 5.51 -19.14 22.88
C LYS A 110 4.03 -18.91 23.19
N ASP A 111 3.50 -19.59 24.20
CA ASP A 111 2.08 -19.50 24.56
C ASP A 111 1.79 -18.12 25.15
N ARG A 112 2.70 -17.61 25.98
CA ARG A 112 2.63 -16.25 26.49
C ARG A 112 2.70 -15.21 25.36
N LEU A 113 3.60 -15.42 24.40
CA LEU A 113 3.72 -14.51 23.25
C LEU A 113 2.47 -14.54 22.38
N SER A 114 1.93 -15.72 22.12
CA SER A 114 0.67 -15.89 21.38
C SER A 114 -0.48 -15.16 22.07
N GLY A 115 -0.64 -15.32 23.38
CA GLY A 115 -1.65 -14.61 24.15
C GLY A 115 -1.50 -13.07 24.10
N LEU A 116 -0.27 -12.56 24.08
CA LEU A 116 -0.01 -11.13 23.87
C LEU A 116 -0.41 -10.67 22.47
N LEU A 117 -0.11 -11.45 21.43
CA LEU A 117 -0.51 -11.12 20.05
C LEU A 117 -2.04 -11.12 19.90
N ASP A 118 -2.72 -12.09 20.49
CA ASP A 118 -4.18 -12.14 20.50
C ASP A 118 -4.77 -10.89 21.17
N SER A 119 -4.16 -10.41 22.25
CA SER A 119 -4.59 -9.19 22.95
C SER A 119 -4.43 -7.90 22.12
N LEU A 120 -3.59 -7.92 21.09
CA LEU A 120 -3.41 -6.79 20.17
C LEU A 120 -4.47 -6.78 19.07
N THR A 121 -5.22 -7.87 18.89
CA THR A 121 -6.27 -7.95 17.87
C THR A 121 -7.46 -7.08 18.25
N GLY A 122 -8.02 -6.37 17.28
CA GLY A 122 -9.13 -5.44 17.50
C GLY A 122 -8.73 -3.99 17.32
N GLU A 123 -9.50 -3.10 17.93
CA GLU A 123 -9.26 -1.67 17.89
C GLU A 123 -8.14 -1.28 18.86
N THR A 124 -7.14 -0.60 18.35
CA THR A 124 -5.97 -0.18 19.12
C THR A 124 -5.65 1.29 18.88
N TYR A 125 -5.07 1.95 19.89
CA TYR A 125 -4.58 3.31 19.79
C TYR A 125 -3.11 3.30 19.42
N ASN A 126 -2.76 4.07 18.40
CA ASN A 126 -1.38 4.24 17.95
C ASN A 126 -0.99 5.72 18.01
N VAL A 127 0.14 5.98 18.63
CA VAL A 127 0.80 7.29 18.59
C VAL A 127 2.09 7.11 17.79
N PRO A 128 2.20 7.70 16.58
CA PRO A 128 3.43 7.61 15.80
C PRO A 128 4.62 8.18 16.60
N PRO A 129 5.80 7.56 16.53
CA PRO A 129 6.98 8.11 17.16
C PRO A 129 7.36 9.47 16.55
N LYS A 130 8.10 10.29 17.31
CA LYS A 130 8.50 11.63 16.86
C LYS A 130 9.36 11.62 15.60
N GLU A 131 10.09 10.54 15.39
CA GLU A 131 10.97 10.28 14.24
C GLU A 131 10.19 9.90 12.98
N SER A 132 8.89 9.63 13.12
CA SER A 132 8.01 9.34 11.99
C SER A 132 7.73 10.65 11.23
N ALA A 133 7.71 10.57 9.90
CA ALA A 133 7.30 11.69 9.03
C ALA A 133 5.82 12.07 9.16
N VAL A 134 5.09 11.43 10.05
CA VAL A 134 3.65 11.62 10.26
C VAL A 134 3.41 12.47 11.50
N LYS A 135 2.44 13.38 11.43
CA LYS A 135 2.03 14.21 12.57
C LYS A 135 1.75 13.34 13.81
N VAL A 136 2.42 13.68 14.93
CA VAL A 136 2.23 13.01 16.23
C VAL A 136 0.84 13.33 16.74
N GLN A 137 -0.04 12.36 16.69
CA GLN A 137 -1.41 12.43 17.24
C GLN A 137 -1.92 11.02 17.49
N VAL A 138 -2.80 10.85 18.45
CA VAL A 138 -3.47 9.57 18.71
C VAL A 138 -4.31 9.20 17.49
N ARG A 139 -4.16 7.98 17.02
CA ARG A 139 -4.91 7.42 15.90
C ARG A 139 -5.45 6.05 16.28
N THR A 140 -6.68 5.78 15.93
CA THR A 140 -7.25 4.46 16.04
C THR A 140 -6.83 3.60 14.85
N ARG A 141 -6.48 2.36 15.10
CA ARG A 141 -6.16 1.33 14.12
C ARG A 141 -6.87 0.05 14.50
N VAL A 142 -7.19 -0.76 13.49
CA VAL A 142 -7.77 -2.08 13.70
C VAL A 142 -6.75 -3.13 13.25
N ILE A 143 -6.29 -3.95 14.19
CA ILE A 143 -5.48 -5.11 13.91
C ILE A 143 -6.45 -6.28 13.73
N ARG A 144 -6.50 -6.83 12.51
CA ARG A 144 -7.44 -7.92 12.18
C ARG A 144 -6.89 -9.28 12.53
N LEU A 145 -5.57 -9.41 12.50
CA LEU A 145 -4.86 -10.66 12.76
C LEU A 145 -3.44 -10.32 13.22
N ALA A 146 -3.03 -10.93 14.33
CA ALA A 146 -1.64 -10.97 14.79
C ALA A 146 -1.35 -12.42 15.19
N GLN A 147 -0.37 -13.05 14.57
CA GLN A 147 -0.04 -14.46 14.80
C GLN A 147 1.46 -14.71 14.63
N LEU A 148 1.95 -15.78 15.26
CA LEU A 148 3.30 -16.33 15.10
C LEU A 148 3.40 -17.20 13.86
#